data_f8a865d642803b74c75696f9f3686f2c
#
_entry.id   f8a865d642803b74c75696f9f3686f2c
#
_cell.length_a   1.000
_cell.length_b   1.000
_cell.length_c   1.000
_cell.angle_alpha   90.00
_cell.angle_beta   90.00
_cell.angle_gamma   90.00
#
_symmetry.space_group_name_H-M   'P 1'
#
loop_
_entity.id
_entity.type
_entity.pdbx_description
1 polymer ?
#
loop_
_entity_poly.entity_id
_entity_poly.type
_entity_poly.pdbx_seq_one_letter_code
_entity_poly.pdbx_strand_id
1 'polypeptide(L)'
;MKRSNVNTTIASLAIVGLLLAGCAGDDDDAGERTTTADDGLFDDRGRSGDDLVRSDADADVAEQTGDEQTDGGPSVDGSSNDMSAEMAEESAGDTGGGEASSVPAGRDAEGGLFGADEPPPDDADARLEDNTFRDYGYRDFVDADVDPLSTFALDVDTGSYTVMRRWLDEGQLPPPESVRPEEFVNAFDYDYDTPRRGLEISVDGGPSPFDDRTWLVRVGVQGEIVDDEDRGPAALTFVIDTSGSMDRDDRLGLVKDSLSILVDELDDDDTVAIVTYDDSSGIVLEPTEIRDRDRILDAIDDLRPGGSTNLEAGLREGYRLAGESFRRDGINRVVLASDGVANVGVTDPDQLARMIRDDADRGINLVTVGFGMGNFDDVTMEQLADQGDGFYAYVDTEDEAERLFEDELTSTLLTIAKDAKIQVEFDPDVVAAYRLIGFENRGVLDRDFRDDSIDAGELGAGHQVTAIYEVELERGVDVDDRDEVGEVFLRWEDPDDGNVIEIDEYIDLRDIEPDWTDTPEDFQLATVVAVFAEILRDNPYADGIDIGDLADEADRLADEIGGRDVDDLDDLIDRAAGLS
;
A
#
# COMPACT_ATOMS: atom_id res chain seq x y z
N MET A 1 50.53 -19.87 -5.35
CA MET A 1 50.96 -20.77 -6.45
C MET A 1 49.75 -21.44 -7.04
N LYS A 2 49.51 -21.19 -8.32
CA LYS A 2 48.49 -21.75 -9.22
C LYS A 2 47.05 -21.22 -9.04
N ARG A 3 46.75 -20.19 -9.82
CA ARG A 3 45.44 -19.79 -10.33
C ARG A 3 44.92 -20.87 -11.30
N SER A 4 43.65 -21.18 -11.21
CA SER A 4 42.96 -21.93 -12.26
C SER A 4 41.73 -21.09 -12.66
N ASN A 5 41.82 -20.47 -13.81
CA ASN A 5 40.69 -19.83 -14.49
C ASN A 5 39.80 -20.93 -15.08
N VAL A 6 38.53 -20.87 -14.82
CA VAL A 6 37.50 -21.58 -15.59
C VAL A 6 36.66 -20.55 -16.32
N ASN A 7 36.88 -20.44 -17.63
CA ASN A 7 36.02 -19.72 -18.55
C ASN A 7 34.75 -20.54 -18.76
N THR A 8 33.62 -20.00 -18.42
CA THR A 8 32.31 -20.51 -18.86
C THR A 8 31.87 -19.69 -20.08
N THR A 9 31.74 -20.37 -21.18
CA THR A 9 31.38 -19.83 -22.50
C THR A 9 29.87 -19.88 -22.62
N ILE A 10 29.24 -18.73 -22.73
CA ILE A 10 27.82 -18.57 -23.05
C ILE A 10 27.63 -18.91 -24.53
N ALA A 11 26.78 -19.87 -24.81
CA ALA A 11 26.40 -20.26 -26.17
C ALA A 11 25.04 -19.64 -26.53
N SER A 12 25.07 -18.52 -27.22
CA SER A 12 23.89 -17.93 -27.86
C SER A 12 23.40 -18.80 -29.00
N LEU A 13 22.17 -19.27 -28.95
CA LEU A 13 21.52 -20.02 -30.03
C LEU A 13 20.71 -19.04 -30.91
N ALA A 14 21.29 -18.62 -32.00
CA ALA A 14 20.58 -17.87 -33.05
C ALA A 14 19.83 -18.85 -33.95
N ILE A 15 18.51 -18.77 -34.04
CA ILE A 15 17.68 -19.48 -35.01
C ILE A 15 17.62 -18.65 -36.29
N VAL A 16 18.36 -19.10 -37.32
CA VAL A 16 18.29 -18.57 -38.67
C VAL A 16 17.20 -19.31 -39.46
N GLY A 17 16.13 -18.60 -39.81
CA GLY A 17 15.13 -19.09 -40.74
C GLY A 17 15.65 -19.11 -42.16
N LEU A 18 15.68 -20.28 -42.78
CA LEU A 18 16.11 -20.49 -44.17
C LEU A 18 14.89 -20.53 -45.10
N LEU A 19 14.73 -19.48 -45.92
CA LEU A 19 13.87 -19.48 -47.11
C LEU A 19 14.56 -20.25 -48.24
N LEU A 20 13.96 -21.32 -48.73
CA LEU A 20 14.31 -21.97 -49.96
C LEU A 20 13.17 -21.83 -50.97
N ALA A 21 13.43 -21.05 -52.01
CA ALA A 21 12.69 -21.05 -53.27
C ALA A 21 13.15 -22.23 -54.13
N GLY A 22 12.22 -22.93 -54.74
CA GLY A 22 12.50 -23.97 -55.74
C GLY A 22 11.37 -24.03 -56.74
N CYS A 23 11.73 -23.72 -58.01
CA CYS A 23 10.87 -23.65 -59.18
C CYS A 23 10.57 -25.01 -59.77
N ALA A 24 9.49 -25.03 -60.60
CA ALA A 24 9.24 -25.64 -61.88
C ALA A 24 8.48 -26.95 -61.94
N GLY A 25 7.49 -26.93 -62.89
CA GLY A 25 6.97 -28.04 -63.64
C GLY A 25 5.47 -28.07 -63.80
N ASP A 26 5.00 -27.41 -64.83
CA ASP A 26 3.97 -27.68 -65.87
C ASP A 26 3.09 -28.95 -65.71
N ASP A 27 1.80 -28.91 -65.96
CA ASP A 27 1.02 -28.82 -67.18
C ASP A 27 -0.50 -28.97 -66.93
N ASP A 28 -1.27 -28.14 -67.67
CA ASP A 28 -2.57 -28.37 -68.34
C ASP A 28 -3.81 -28.88 -67.62
N ASP A 29 -4.99 -28.29 -67.64
CA ASP A 29 -5.87 -27.95 -68.75
C ASP A 29 -7.21 -27.35 -68.30
N ALA A 30 -7.61 -26.31 -68.99
CA ALA A 30 -8.92 -25.84 -69.43
C ALA A 30 -10.18 -25.82 -68.47
N GLY A 31 -10.79 -24.63 -68.45
CA GLY A 31 -12.19 -24.49 -68.21
C GLY A 31 -12.65 -23.06 -67.98
N GLU A 32 -12.64 -22.23 -69.04
CA GLU A 32 -13.31 -20.92 -69.18
C GLU A 32 -14.77 -20.88 -68.68
N ARG A 33 -15.18 -19.76 -68.06
CA ARG A 33 -16.15 -18.76 -68.56
C ARG A 33 -16.36 -17.67 -67.55
N THR A 34 -15.83 -16.53 -67.85
CA THR A 34 -16.44 -15.20 -68.12
C THR A 34 -17.92 -15.04 -67.70
N THR A 35 -18.25 -14.01 -66.98
CA THR A 35 -18.70 -12.67 -67.42
C THR A 35 -18.99 -11.78 -66.24
N THR A 36 -18.32 -10.64 -66.18
CA THR A 36 -18.76 -9.24 -66.36
C THR A 36 -19.71 -8.66 -65.32
N ALA A 37 -19.20 -7.60 -64.75
CA ALA A 37 -19.77 -6.36 -64.26
C ALA A 37 -21.18 -6.01 -64.72
N ASP A 38 -21.94 -5.36 -63.89
CA ASP A 38 -22.43 -4.02 -64.22
C ASP A 38 -23.04 -3.29 -63.03
N ASP A 39 -22.90 -1.97 -63.11
CA ASP A 39 -23.47 -0.87 -62.36
C ASP A 39 -24.99 -0.84 -62.34
N GLY A 40 -25.55 -0.11 -61.37
CA GLY A 40 -26.91 0.36 -61.47
C GLY A 40 -27.45 0.94 -60.17
N LEU A 41 -27.18 2.11 -59.92
CA LEU A 41 -27.95 3.35 -59.58
C LEU A 41 -29.47 3.27 -59.85
N PHE A 42 -30.17 4.15 -59.06
CA PHE A 42 -31.54 4.66 -59.08
C PHE A 42 -32.45 4.07 -57.99
N ASP A 43 -32.85 4.88 -57.12
CA ASP A 43 -33.63 6.12 -57.02
C ASP A 43 -35.10 5.84 -56.60
N ASP A 44 -35.44 6.43 -55.51
CA ASP A 44 -36.62 7.27 -55.16
C ASP A 44 -38.05 6.70 -55.27
N ARG A 45 -38.82 7.24 -54.33
CA ARG A 45 -40.29 7.33 -54.17
C ARG A 45 -40.92 6.34 -53.20
N GLY A 46 -41.57 6.76 -52.14
CA GLY A 46 -42.16 8.02 -51.75
C GLY A 46 -43.49 7.78 -51.08
N ARG A 47 -43.76 8.63 -50.11
CA ARG A 47 -45.07 9.00 -49.55
C ARG A 47 -45.85 7.97 -48.72
N SER A 48 -46.48 8.32 -47.64
CA SER A 48 -47.08 9.52 -46.96
C SER A 48 -47.86 8.94 -45.79
N GLY A 49 -48.06 9.60 -44.81
CA GLY A 49 -48.86 10.65 -44.25
C GLY A 49 -49.02 10.44 -42.78
N ASP A 50 -48.82 11.51 -42.08
CA ASP A 50 -49.74 12.36 -41.33
C ASP A 50 -50.55 11.61 -40.24
N ASP A 51 -50.61 12.05 -39.01
CA ASP A 51 -51.09 13.33 -38.46
C ASP A 51 -50.69 13.49 -36.99
N LEU A 52 -50.10 14.60 -36.63
CA LEU A 52 -50.52 15.66 -35.73
C LEU A 52 -51.19 15.29 -34.40
N VAL A 53 -50.59 15.72 -33.28
CA VAL A 53 -51.19 16.82 -32.49
C VAL A 53 -50.13 17.48 -31.59
N ARG A 54 -49.91 18.77 -31.82
CA ARG A 54 -49.28 19.76 -30.96
C ARG A 54 -50.19 20.14 -29.80
N SER A 55 -49.60 20.51 -28.67
CA SER A 55 -50.07 21.68 -27.93
C SER A 55 -48.94 22.31 -27.12
N ASP A 56 -48.49 23.43 -27.62
CA ASP A 56 -47.75 24.47 -26.92
C ASP A 56 -48.65 25.15 -25.89
N ALA A 57 -48.08 25.62 -24.81
CA ALA A 57 -48.52 26.82 -24.12
C ALA A 57 -47.35 27.43 -23.35
N ASP A 58 -46.75 28.42 -23.95
CA ASP A 58 -46.01 29.52 -23.33
C ASP A 58 -46.92 30.39 -22.47
N ALA A 59 -46.34 31.03 -21.43
CA ALA A 59 -46.59 32.40 -20.99
C ALA A 59 -45.73 32.65 -19.73
N ASP A 60 -44.65 33.32 -19.75
CA ASP A 60 -44.37 34.78 -19.88
C ASP A 60 -44.69 35.59 -18.60
N VAL A 61 -43.59 36.06 -17.97
CA VAL A 61 -43.28 37.40 -17.40
C VAL A 61 -44.24 38.01 -16.35
N ALA A 62 -43.65 38.35 -15.20
CA ALA A 62 -43.67 39.76 -14.72
C ALA A 62 -42.76 39.95 -13.47
N GLU A 63 -41.78 40.79 -13.65
CA GLU A 63 -41.09 41.61 -12.66
C GLU A 63 -42.08 42.50 -11.90
N GLN A 64 -41.90 42.65 -10.58
CA GLN A 64 -42.14 43.95 -9.92
C GLN A 64 -41.34 44.09 -8.63
N THR A 65 -40.54 45.11 -8.65
CA THR A 65 -39.85 45.85 -7.59
C THR A 65 -40.82 46.44 -6.57
N GLY A 66 -40.33 46.57 -5.32
CA GLY A 66 -41.00 47.40 -4.29
C GLY A 66 -40.27 47.39 -2.97
N ASP A 67 -39.43 48.40 -2.76
CA ASP A 67 -38.92 48.87 -1.47
C ASP A 67 -40.07 49.18 -0.49
N GLU A 68 -39.85 48.97 0.80
CA GLU A 68 -39.91 50.00 1.84
C GLU A 68 -39.55 49.49 3.24
N GLN A 69 -38.77 50.31 3.90
CA GLN A 69 -38.34 50.34 5.30
C GLN A 69 -39.54 50.41 6.29
N THR A 70 -39.32 49.89 7.50
CA THR A 70 -39.24 50.61 8.79
C THR A 70 -39.25 49.64 9.95
N ASP A 71 -38.20 49.64 10.75
CA ASP A 71 -38.08 50.25 12.07
C ASP A 71 -38.76 49.51 13.23
N GLY A 72 -37.95 49.19 14.30
CA GLY A 72 -38.49 48.92 15.60
C GLY A 72 -37.82 47.78 16.38
N GLY A 73 -36.66 48.02 17.03
CA GLY A 73 -36.24 47.20 18.14
C GLY A 73 -37.10 47.42 19.40
N PRO A 74 -36.97 46.69 20.45
CA PRO A 74 -35.80 46.86 21.31
C PRO A 74 -35.23 45.57 21.95
N SER A 75 -34.00 45.71 22.43
CA SER A 75 -33.25 44.89 23.35
C SER A 75 -33.97 44.54 24.64
N VAL A 76 -33.77 43.31 25.13
CA VAL A 76 -33.65 43.06 26.59
C VAL A 76 -32.69 41.90 26.85
N ASP A 77 -31.81 42.19 27.75
CA ASP A 77 -30.83 41.45 28.53
C ASP A 77 -31.15 40.02 28.99
N GLY A 78 -30.07 39.24 29.05
CA GLY A 78 -29.62 38.61 30.30
C GLY A 78 -30.14 37.22 30.61
N SER A 79 -29.29 36.23 30.58
CA SER A 79 -28.89 35.49 31.78
C SER A 79 -28.21 34.17 31.43
N SER A 80 -26.98 34.08 31.86
CA SER A 80 -26.21 32.86 32.09
C SER A 80 -26.97 31.86 32.95
N ASN A 81 -26.91 30.60 32.62
CA ASN A 81 -27.05 29.52 33.58
C ASN A 81 -26.02 28.41 33.32
N ASP A 82 -25.03 28.49 34.16
CA ASP A 82 -24.13 27.46 34.65
C ASP A 82 -24.93 26.31 35.29
N MET A 83 -24.69 25.08 34.91
CA MET A 83 -25.11 23.93 35.74
C MET A 83 -23.96 22.91 35.80
N SER A 84 -23.26 23.06 36.93
CA SER A 84 -22.29 22.14 37.45
C SER A 84 -22.90 20.77 37.79
N ALA A 85 -22.13 19.72 37.50
CA ALA A 85 -22.36 18.35 37.92
C ALA A 85 -22.17 18.21 39.44
N GLU A 86 -23.08 17.54 40.09
CA GLU A 86 -22.96 17.10 41.47
C GLU A 86 -22.65 15.60 41.55
N MET A 87 -21.53 15.32 42.20
CA MET A 87 -21.08 13.99 42.61
C MET A 87 -21.85 13.54 43.86
N ALA A 88 -22.18 12.28 43.94
CA ALA A 88 -22.62 11.62 45.20
C ALA A 88 -21.54 10.63 45.66
N GLU A 89 -20.96 10.95 46.83
CA GLU A 89 -20.21 10.05 47.71
C GLU A 89 -21.15 9.27 48.63
N GLU A 90 -20.81 8.03 48.93
CA GLU A 90 -21.00 7.39 50.26
C GLU A 90 -20.02 6.22 50.34
N SER A 91 -19.05 6.29 51.20
CA SER A 91 -18.76 6.16 52.65
C SER A 91 -18.62 4.69 53.07
N ALA A 92 -17.50 4.30 53.51
CA ALA A 92 -16.79 4.28 54.77
C ALA A 92 -16.61 2.86 55.35
N GLY A 93 -15.45 2.64 55.94
CA GLY A 93 -15.14 1.55 56.86
C GLY A 93 -13.65 1.20 56.89
N ASP A 94 -12.88 1.91 57.55
CA ASP A 94 -12.11 1.86 58.79
C ASP A 94 -11.48 0.49 59.16
N THR A 95 -10.17 0.46 59.34
CA THR A 95 -9.35 0.28 60.55
C THR A 95 -7.90 -0.08 60.23
N GLY A 96 -6.98 0.70 60.83
CA GLY A 96 -5.91 0.16 61.65
C GLY A 96 -4.48 0.37 61.23
N GLY A 97 -3.86 1.41 61.73
CA GLY A 97 -2.71 1.33 62.63
C GLY A 97 -1.27 1.28 62.06
N GLY A 98 -0.54 2.34 62.35
CA GLY A 98 0.82 2.27 62.84
C GLY A 98 1.94 2.64 61.89
N GLU A 99 2.55 3.65 62.06
CA GLU A 99 3.66 4.28 62.73
C GLU A 99 4.44 5.26 61.83
N ALA A 100 4.56 6.44 62.34
CA ALA A 100 5.33 7.53 61.82
C ALA A 100 6.84 7.31 62.02
N SER A 101 7.67 7.70 61.04
CA SER A 101 9.03 8.11 61.32
C SER A 101 9.42 9.32 60.47
N SER A 102 9.73 10.31 61.23
CA SER A 102 10.24 11.67 61.08
C SER A 102 11.16 11.97 59.91
N VAL A 103 10.83 13.10 59.27
CA VAL A 103 11.67 13.97 58.44
C VAL A 103 12.65 14.76 59.32
N PRO A 104 13.84 15.11 58.87
CA PRO A 104 14.43 16.39 59.20
C PRO A 104 14.48 17.32 57.97
N ALA A 105 13.99 18.51 58.20
CA ALA A 105 14.11 19.67 57.32
C ALA A 105 15.52 20.27 57.32
N GLY A 106 15.91 20.80 56.19
CA GLY A 106 16.83 21.92 56.11
C GLY A 106 17.93 21.79 55.05
N ARG A 107 17.86 22.51 53.97
CA ARG A 107 18.66 23.69 53.67
C ARG A 107 18.87 23.92 52.18
N ASP A 108 18.48 25.14 51.81
CA ASP A 108 19.09 26.08 50.90
C ASP A 108 19.13 25.79 49.38
N ALA A 109 18.34 26.59 48.70
CA ALA A 109 18.36 26.85 47.28
C ALA A 109 19.72 27.40 46.85
N GLU A 110 20.37 26.72 45.93
CA GLU A 110 21.25 27.40 44.95
C GLU A 110 20.88 26.89 43.55
N GLY A 111 20.69 27.85 42.61
CA GLY A 111 20.35 27.63 41.24
C GLY A 111 21.37 26.74 40.56
N GLY A 112 20.92 25.58 40.16
CA GLY A 112 21.62 24.70 39.22
C GLY A 112 21.06 24.95 37.84
N LEU A 113 21.96 25.32 36.90
CA LEU A 113 21.80 25.35 35.48
C LEU A 113 20.92 24.16 35.01
N PHE A 114 20.09 24.45 34.03
CA PHE A 114 19.48 23.43 33.18
C PHE A 114 20.58 22.46 32.77
N GLY A 115 20.49 21.22 33.25
CA GLY A 115 21.23 20.11 32.67
C GLY A 115 20.74 20.01 31.22
N ALA A 116 21.66 20.13 30.30
CA ALA A 116 21.45 19.59 28.98
C ALA A 116 21.07 18.11 29.21
N ASP A 117 19.94 17.70 28.71
CA ASP A 117 19.61 16.28 28.62
C ASP A 117 20.79 15.63 27.90
N GLU A 118 21.41 14.66 28.55
CA GLU A 118 22.39 13.81 27.91
C GLU A 118 21.68 13.20 26.70
N PRO A 119 22.29 13.25 25.50
CA PRO A 119 21.75 12.50 24.36
C PRO A 119 21.57 11.05 24.80
N PRO A 120 20.54 10.36 24.30
CA PRO A 120 20.38 8.94 24.56
C PRO A 120 21.71 8.22 24.24
N PRO A 121 22.06 7.16 24.97
CA PRO A 121 23.32 6.46 24.77
C PRO A 121 23.42 6.01 23.32
N ASP A 122 24.65 6.15 22.73
CA ASP A 122 24.96 5.66 21.40
C ASP A 122 24.35 4.26 21.19
N ASP A 123 23.54 4.09 20.13
CA ASP A 123 22.81 2.87 19.76
C ASP A 123 23.68 1.65 19.41
N ALA A 124 24.92 1.58 19.90
CA ALA A 124 25.78 0.40 19.75
C ALA A 124 25.21 -0.88 20.39
N ASP A 125 24.13 -0.75 21.19
CA ASP A 125 23.42 -1.85 21.85
C ASP A 125 21.92 -1.91 21.45
N ALA A 126 21.48 -1.22 20.37
CA ALA A 126 20.09 -1.27 19.89
C ALA A 126 19.70 -2.72 19.56
N ARG A 127 18.58 -3.20 20.11
CA ARG A 127 18.10 -4.56 19.97
C ARG A 127 16.80 -4.55 19.16
N LEU A 128 16.49 -5.68 18.53
CA LEU A 128 15.21 -5.85 17.84
C LEU A 128 14.00 -5.55 18.75
N GLU A 129 14.12 -5.84 20.05
CA GLU A 129 13.08 -5.60 21.08
C GLU A 129 12.81 -4.09 21.36
N ASP A 130 13.66 -3.18 20.84
CA ASP A 130 13.52 -1.74 21.02
C ASP A 130 12.69 -1.07 19.89
N ASN A 131 12.21 -1.85 18.89
CA ASN A 131 11.32 -1.38 17.83
C ASN A 131 9.90 -1.12 18.36
N THR A 132 9.17 -0.23 17.70
CA THR A 132 7.79 0.13 18.07
C THR A 132 6.83 -0.35 16.99
N PHE A 133 5.90 -1.23 17.39
CA PHE A 133 4.81 -1.73 16.58
C PHE A 133 3.48 -1.48 17.29
N ARG A 134 2.38 -1.58 16.57
CA ARG A 134 1.04 -1.41 17.12
C ARG A 134 0.21 -2.66 16.90
N ASP A 135 -0.39 -3.15 17.99
CA ASP A 135 -1.37 -4.23 17.92
C ASP A 135 -2.73 -3.66 17.45
N TYR A 136 -3.16 -4.05 16.24
CA TYR A 136 -4.47 -3.72 15.67
C TYR A 136 -5.51 -4.81 15.96
N GLY A 137 -5.11 -5.92 16.62
CA GLY A 137 -5.97 -7.05 16.91
C GLY A 137 -6.18 -7.96 15.69
N TYR A 138 -7.36 -8.56 15.61
CA TYR A 138 -7.78 -9.41 14.49
C TYR A 138 -9.29 -9.24 14.27
N ARG A 139 -9.76 -9.56 13.07
CA ARG A 139 -11.18 -9.54 12.74
C ARG A 139 -11.84 -10.85 13.16
N ASP A 140 -13.05 -10.76 13.73
CA ASP A 140 -13.92 -11.91 13.99
C ASP A 140 -14.78 -12.22 12.77
N PHE A 141 -15.33 -13.46 12.69
CA PHE A 141 -16.36 -13.79 11.70
C PHE A 141 -17.60 -12.92 11.90
N VAL A 142 -18.11 -12.40 10.79
CA VAL A 142 -19.33 -11.59 10.70
C VAL A 142 -20.46 -12.47 10.14
N ASP A 143 -21.61 -12.49 10.81
CA ASP A 143 -22.83 -13.16 10.34
C ASP A 143 -23.43 -12.35 9.18
N ALA A 144 -23.49 -12.94 7.97
CA ALA A 144 -23.93 -12.25 6.77
C ALA A 144 -25.43 -11.86 6.80
N ASP A 145 -26.28 -12.56 7.57
CA ASP A 145 -27.67 -12.16 7.83
C ASP A 145 -27.76 -10.85 8.64
N VAL A 146 -26.71 -10.51 9.39
CA VAL A 146 -26.65 -9.31 10.25
C VAL A 146 -25.97 -8.16 9.56
N ASP A 147 -24.84 -8.42 8.93
CA ASP A 147 -24.04 -7.44 8.18
C ASP A 147 -23.39 -8.13 6.97
N PRO A 148 -23.96 -7.97 5.77
CA PRO A 148 -23.42 -8.58 4.56
C PRO A 148 -22.26 -7.81 3.94
N LEU A 149 -21.91 -6.61 4.47
CA LEU A 149 -20.95 -5.70 3.87
C LEU A 149 -19.59 -5.75 4.57
N SER A 150 -18.53 -5.78 3.79
CA SER A 150 -17.15 -5.63 4.24
C SER A 150 -16.49 -4.52 3.45
N THR A 151 -16.11 -3.43 4.13
CA THR A 151 -15.56 -2.23 3.47
C THR A 151 -14.19 -1.88 4.04
N PHE A 152 -13.21 -1.65 3.16
CA PHE A 152 -11.86 -1.27 3.54
C PHE A 152 -11.18 -0.41 2.46
N ALA A 153 -10.18 0.36 2.87
CA ALA A 153 -9.26 1.06 1.98
C ALA A 153 -8.25 0.07 1.40
N LEU A 154 -7.86 0.23 0.15
CA LEU A 154 -6.76 -0.55 -0.42
C LEU A 154 -5.43 -0.15 0.22
N ASP A 155 -4.51 -1.08 0.30
CA ASP A 155 -3.18 -0.91 0.86
C ASP A 155 -2.17 -1.67 0.01
N VAL A 156 -1.07 -1.03 -0.32
CA VAL A 156 0.04 -1.61 -1.08
C VAL A 156 1.32 -1.73 -0.25
N ASP A 157 1.25 -1.45 1.05
CA ASP A 157 2.40 -1.55 1.94
C ASP A 157 2.88 -3.01 2.04
N THR A 158 4.19 -3.21 2.13
CA THR A 158 4.83 -4.53 2.23
C THR A 158 5.82 -4.62 3.38
N GLY A 159 5.97 -3.55 4.15
CA GLY A 159 6.99 -3.39 5.19
C GLY A 159 6.98 -4.48 6.26
N SER A 160 5.79 -4.96 6.65
CA SER A 160 5.65 -6.01 7.67
C SER A 160 6.29 -7.34 7.24
N TYR A 161 6.22 -7.71 5.96
CA TYR A 161 6.86 -8.92 5.45
C TYR A 161 8.40 -8.83 5.53
N THR A 162 9.00 -7.72 5.12
CA THR A 162 10.45 -7.52 5.17
C THR A 162 10.96 -7.37 6.61
N VAL A 163 10.16 -6.75 7.49
CA VAL A 163 10.44 -6.70 8.94
C VAL A 163 10.47 -8.12 9.52
N MET A 164 9.49 -8.98 9.21
CA MET A 164 9.46 -10.39 9.64
C MET A 164 10.71 -11.15 9.15
N ARG A 165 11.08 -11.00 7.88
CA ARG A 165 12.29 -11.61 7.29
C ARG A 165 13.52 -11.29 8.13
N ARG A 166 13.68 -10.02 8.53
CA ARG A 166 14.78 -9.57 9.38
C ARG A 166 14.80 -10.24 10.75
N TRP A 167 13.63 -10.41 11.40
CA TRP A 167 13.56 -11.13 12.68
C TRP A 167 13.98 -12.59 12.57
N LEU A 168 13.54 -13.28 11.52
CA LEU A 168 13.90 -14.68 11.26
C LEU A 168 15.39 -14.82 10.93
N ASP A 169 16.01 -13.87 10.25
CA ASP A 169 17.46 -13.84 9.99
C ASP A 169 18.29 -13.71 11.26
N GLU A 170 17.78 -13.00 12.26
CA GLU A 170 18.41 -12.94 13.60
C GLU A 170 18.08 -14.18 14.48
N GLY A 171 17.33 -15.16 13.95
CA GLY A 171 16.97 -16.40 14.64
C GLY A 171 15.91 -16.20 15.72
N GLN A 172 15.00 -15.27 15.54
CA GLN A 172 13.89 -14.96 16.44
C GLN A 172 12.59 -14.88 15.64
N LEU A 173 11.45 -15.27 16.27
CA LEU A 173 10.14 -14.99 15.70
C LEU A 173 9.83 -13.50 15.85
N PRO A 174 9.13 -12.89 14.85
CA PRO A 174 8.67 -11.51 14.96
C PRO A 174 7.68 -11.36 16.12
N PRO A 175 7.59 -10.18 16.75
CA PRO A 175 6.51 -9.93 17.71
C PRO A 175 5.16 -9.92 16.97
N PRO A 176 4.09 -10.53 17.54
CA PRO A 176 2.78 -10.62 16.88
C PRO A 176 2.23 -9.28 16.38
N GLU A 177 2.49 -8.21 17.12
CA GLU A 177 2.09 -6.84 16.77
C GLU A 177 2.80 -6.24 15.55
N SER A 178 3.87 -6.87 15.05
CA SER A 178 4.57 -6.43 13.83
C SER A 178 4.05 -7.13 12.56
N VAL A 179 3.14 -8.09 12.70
CA VAL A 179 2.65 -8.91 11.61
C VAL A 179 1.31 -8.40 11.10
N ARG A 180 1.29 -7.90 9.89
CA ARG A 180 0.10 -7.45 9.14
C ARG A 180 -0.11 -8.37 7.94
N PRO A 181 -1.13 -9.26 7.95
CA PRO A 181 -1.29 -10.27 6.90
C PRO A 181 -1.49 -9.70 5.50
N GLU A 182 -2.15 -8.57 5.37
CA GLU A 182 -2.32 -7.86 4.10
C GLU A 182 -0.96 -7.51 3.47
N GLU A 183 -0.01 -7.03 4.25
CA GLU A 183 1.32 -6.67 3.77
C GLU A 183 2.19 -7.88 3.43
N PHE A 184 1.92 -9.03 4.09
CA PHE A 184 2.55 -10.29 3.70
C PHE A 184 2.05 -10.76 2.34
N VAL A 185 0.73 -10.74 2.14
CA VAL A 185 0.12 -11.16 0.88
C VAL A 185 0.51 -10.23 -0.25
N ASN A 186 0.53 -8.92 -0.02
CA ASN A 186 0.91 -7.92 -1.02
C ASN A 186 2.43 -7.91 -1.34
N ALA A 187 3.27 -8.64 -0.60
CA ALA A 187 4.69 -8.77 -0.91
C ALA A 187 4.98 -9.72 -2.09
N PHE A 188 3.94 -10.32 -2.67
CA PHE A 188 4.05 -11.27 -3.78
C PHE A 188 3.23 -10.81 -4.97
N ASP A 189 3.73 -11.09 -6.18
CA ASP A 189 3.02 -10.88 -7.42
C ASP A 189 2.16 -12.09 -7.76
N TYR A 190 0.94 -11.82 -8.26
CA TYR A 190 -0.02 -12.84 -8.69
C TYR A 190 -0.36 -12.64 -10.18
N ASP A 191 -0.79 -13.71 -10.87
CA ASP A 191 -1.09 -13.68 -12.30
C ASP A 191 -2.49 -13.10 -12.60
N TYR A 192 -2.71 -11.83 -12.19
CA TYR A 192 -3.95 -11.13 -12.48
C TYR A 192 -4.00 -10.58 -13.91
N ASP A 193 -5.19 -10.54 -14.51
CA ASP A 193 -5.41 -9.88 -15.79
C ASP A 193 -5.09 -8.38 -15.66
N THR A 194 -4.23 -7.87 -16.56
CA THR A 194 -3.81 -6.47 -16.54
C THR A 194 -4.80 -5.58 -17.29
N PRO A 195 -5.40 -4.56 -16.67
CA PRO A 195 -6.27 -3.62 -17.33
C PRO A 195 -5.51 -2.73 -18.32
N ARG A 196 -6.22 -2.18 -19.30
CA ARG A 196 -5.64 -1.22 -20.24
C ARG A 196 -5.53 0.19 -19.67
N ARG A 197 -6.30 0.49 -18.66
CA ARG A 197 -6.36 1.75 -17.95
C ARG A 197 -7.08 1.58 -16.61
N GLY A 198 -6.53 2.20 -15.58
CA GLY A 198 -7.07 2.22 -14.24
C GLY A 198 -6.91 0.88 -13.52
N LEU A 199 -7.96 0.38 -12.92
CA LEU A 199 -7.95 -0.82 -12.08
C LEU A 199 -8.89 -1.91 -12.64
N GLU A 200 -8.57 -3.18 -12.39
CA GLU A 200 -9.41 -4.34 -12.70
C GLU A 200 -9.53 -5.24 -11.48
N ILE A 201 -10.70 -5.88 -11.31
CA ILE A 201 -10.98 -6.82 -10.23
C ILE A 201 -10.85 -8.24 -10.76
N SER A 202 -10.18 -9.10 -10.01
CA SER A 202 -10.14 -10.55 -10.23
C SER A 202 -10.70 -11.25 -9.00
N VAL A 203 -11.45 -12.33 -9.19
CA VAL A 203 -12.03 -13.12 -8.10
C VAL A 203 -11.81 -14.60 -8.37
N ASP A 204 -11.35 -15.31 -7.38
CA ASP A 204 -11.29 -16.77 -7.37
C ASP A 204 -11.41 -17.33 -5.94
N GLY A 205 -11.42 -18.64 -5.79
CA GLY A 205 -11.54 -19.23 -4.47
C GLY A 205 -11.41 -20.75 -4.47
N GLY A 206 -11.42 -21.33 -3.27
CA GLY A 206 -11.33 -22.77 -3.06
C GLY A 206 -11.54 -23.15 -1.59
N PRO A 207 -11.57 -24.46 -1.27
CA PRO A 207 -11.65 -24.89 0.13
C PRO A 207 -10.36 -24.55 0.86
N SER A 208 -10.46 -24.17 2.14
CA SER A 208 -9.27 -24.03 2.97
C SER A 208 -8.56 -25.38 3.11
N PRO A 209 -7.23 -25.47 2.87
CA PRO A 209 -6.49 -26.70 3.09
C PRO A 209 -6.25 -27.00 4.57
N PHE A 210 -6.50 -26.02 5.45
CA PHE A 210 -6.20 -26.11 6.89
C PHE A 210 -7.44 -26.17 7.78
N ASP A 211 -8.65 -25.85 7.28
CA ASP A 211 -9.93 -25.99 8.00
C ASP A 211 -11.03 -26.51 7.06
N ASP A 212 -11.51 -27.73 7.28
CA ASP A 212 -12.57 -28.41 6.49
C ASP A 212 -13.92 -27.64 6.47
N ARG A 213 -14.09 -26.57 7.25
CA ARG A 213 -15.34 -25.83 7.41
C ARG A 213 -15.40 -24.54 6.61
N THR A 214 -14.24 -24.01 6.26
CA THR A 214 -14.12 -22.72 5.62
C THR A 214 -13.70 -22.84 4.15
N TRP A 215 -14.21 -21.93 3.38
CA TRP A 215 -13.79 -21.67 2.01
C TRP A 215 -13.01 -20.36 2.00
N LEU A 216 -12.12 -20.24 1.05
CA LEU A 216 -11.36 -19.02 0.84
C LEU A 216 -11.85 -18.35 -0.44
N VAL A 217 -12.04 -17.05 -0.38
CA VAL A 217 -12.32 -16.20 -1.54
C VAL A 217 -11.22 -15.16 -1.61
N ARG A 218 -10.53 -15.11 -2.74
CA ARG A 218 -9.52 -14.10 -3.03
C ARG A 218 -10.15 -13.02 -3.91
N VAL A 219 -9.96 -11.77 -3.52
CA VAL A 219 -10.27 -10.58 -4.30
C VAL A 219 -8.96 -9.91 -4.65
N GLY A 220 -8.59 -9.95 -5.92
CA GLY A 220 -7.42 -9.29 -6.46
C GLY A 220 -7.79 -8.00 -7.16
N VAL A 221 -6.96 -6.98 -7.02
CA VAL A 221 -7.03 -5.72 -7.78
C VAL A 221 -5.70 -5.53 -8.49
N GLN A 222 -5.75 -5.33 -9.80
CA GLN A 222 -4.59 -5.05 -10.63
C GLN A 222 -4.66 -3.63 -11.18
N GLY A 223 -3.59 -2.87 -11.00
CA GLY A 223 -3.39 -1.57 -11.65
C GLY A 223 -2.88 -1.71 -13.09
N GLU A 224 -3.21 -0.73 -13.94
CA GLU A 224 -2.62 -0.65 -15.27
C GLU A 224 -1.09 -0.58 -15.19
N ILE A 225 -0.43 -1.32 -16.06
CA ILE A 225 1.03 -1.25 -16.21
C ILE A 225 1.39 -0.09 -17.15
N VAL A 226 2.27 0.77 -16.69
CA VAL A 226 2.81 1.89 -17.48
C VAL A 226 4.30 1.63 -17.71
N ASP A 227 4.71 1.53 -18.98
CA ASP A 227 6.12 1.36 -19.31
C ASP A 227 6.92 2.62 -18.85
N ASP A 228 8.16 2.43 -18.38
CA ASP A 228 9.01 3.52 -17.91
C ASP A 228 9.21 4.64 -18.95
N GLU A 229 9.26 4.28 -20.24
CA GLU A 229 9.35 5.22 -21.37
C GLU A 229 8.12 6.13 -21.51
N ASP A 230 6.95 5.72 -20.97
CA ASP A 230 5.66 6.42 -21.09
C ASP A 230 5.32 7.25 -19.83
N ARG A 231 6.03 7.09 -18.70
CA ARG A 231 5.87 7.90 -17.50
C ARG A 231 6.29 9.35 -17.72
N GLY A 232 5.66 10.26 -17.01
CA GLY A 232 6.06 11.67 -17.00
C GLY A 232 7.40 11.88 -16.26
N PRO A 233 8.11 13.01 -16.54
CA PRO A 233 9.36 13.29 -15.85
C PRO A 233 9.15 13.49 -14.36
N ALA A 234 10.04 12.92 -13.54
CA ALA A 234 9.99 12.97 -12.10
C ALA A 234 10.84 14.10 -11.47
N ALA A 235 10.33 14.67 -10.38
CA ALA A 235 11.09 15.55 -9.48
C ALA A 235 11.12 14.91 -8.09
N LEU A 236 12.23 14.28 -7.74
CA LEU A 236 12.40 13.53 -6.52
C LEU A 236 13.22 14.34 -5.52
N THR A 237 12.72 14.45 -4.30
CA THR A 237 13.44 15.10 -3.19
C THR A 237 13.64 14.09 -2.07
N PHE A 238 14.87 13.63 -1.90
CA PHE A 238 15.24 12.76 -0.81
C PHE A 238 15.44 13.51 0.48
N VAL A 239 14.80 13.06 1.54
CA VAL A 239 14.95 13.54 2.92
C VAL A 239 15.59 12.42 3.72
N ILE A 240 16.88 12.49 3.95
CA ILE A 240 17.69 11.39 4.44
C ILE A 240 18.08 11.65 5.89
N ASP A 241 17.75 10.70 6.75
CA ASP A 241 18.25 10.65 8.10
C ASP A 241 19.77 10.43 8.09
N THR A 242 20.47 11.35 8.73
CA THR A 242 21.92 11.23 8.96
C THR A 242 22.25 11.31 10.44
N SER A 243 21.28 11.00 11.33
CA SER A 243 21.52 10.94 12.77
C SER A 243 22.57 9.89 13.16
N GLY A 244 22.98 9.89 14.42
CA GLY A 244 24.02 8.98 14.92
C GLY A 244 23.64 7.51 14.79
N SER A 245 22.36 7.17 14.87
CA SER A 245 21.83 5.81 14.68
C SER A 245 22.08 5.26 13.27
N MET A 246 22.17 6.13 12.27
CA MET A 246 22.44 5.75 10.88
C MET A 246 23.90 5.35 10.59
N ASP A 247 24.83 5.40 11.59
CA ASP A 247 26.25 5.02 11.42
C ASP A 247 26.44 3.49 11.39
N ARG A 248 25.78 2.81 10.43
CA ARG A 248 25.86 1.37 10.19
C ARG A 248 25.75 1.06 8.71
N ASP A 249 26.33 -0.08 8.28
CA ASP A 249 26.29 -0.52 6.88
C ASP A 249 24.86 -0.89 6.45
N ASP A 250 24.06 -1.48 7.36
CA ASP A 250 22.65 -1.85 7.16
C ASP A 250 21.66 -0.66 7.30
N ARG A 251 22.14 0.58 7.41
CA ARG A 251 21.36 1.82 7.48
C ARG A 251 21.86 2.83 6.42
N LEU A 252 22.66 3.82 6.77
CA LEU A 252 23.14 4.82 5.80
C LEU A 252 23.95 4.20 4.65
N GLY A 253 24.62 3.06 4.87
CA GLY A 253 25.27 2.31 3.80
C GLY A 253 24.24 1.84 2.78
N LEU A 254 23.22 1.11 3.24
CA LEU A 254 22.16 0.60 2.39
C LEU A 254 21.32 1.73 1.73
N VAL A 255 21.07 2.86 2.44
CA VAL A 255 20.44 4.05 1.82
C VAL A 255 21.25 4.55 0.62
N LYS A 256 22.57 4.61 0.71
CA LYS A 256 23.41 5.05 -0.41
C LYS A 256 23.39 4.10 -1.58
N ASP A 257 23.42 2.79 -1.31
CA ASP A 257 23.34 1.76 -2.33
C ASP A 257 21.97 1.82 -3.03
N SER A 258 20.87 1.91 -2.27
CA SER A 258 19.50 2.08 -2.78
C SER A 258 19.34 3.32 -3.67
N LEU A 259 19.85 4.48 -3.22
CA LEU A 259 19.80 5.72 -3.99
C LEU A 259 20.64 5.65 -5.26
N SER A 260 21.73 4.88 -5.23
CA SER A 260 22.58 4.70 -6.40
C SER A 260 21.88 3.84 -7.46
N ILE A 261 21.20 2.76 -7.03
CA ILE A 261 20.35 1.93 -7.89
C ILE A 261 19.28 2.84 -8.55
N LEU A 262 18.50 3.55 -7.76
CA LEU A 262 17.46 4.45 -8.29
C LEU A 262 18.00 5.48 -9.29
N VAL A 263 19.15 6.11 -9.02
CA VAL A 263 19.78 7.11 -9.92
C VAL A 263 20.22 6.45 -11.23
N ASP A 264 20.52 5.16 -11.24
CA ASP A 264 20.89 4.43 -12.45
C ASP A 264 19.69 4.15 -13.35
N GLU A 265 18.48 4.08 -12.81
CA GLU A 265 17.23 3.81 -13.53
C GLU A 265 16.47 5.07 -13.97
N LEU A 266 16.77 6.24 -13.39
CA LEU A 266 16.09 7.50 -13.73
C LEU A 266 16.49 8.06 -15.11
N ASP A 267 15.55 8.71 -15.78
CA ASP A 267 15.71 9.33 -17.09
C ASP A 267 16.50 10.66 -17.05
N ASP A 268 17.12 11.03 -18.17
CA ASP A 268 17.94 12.26 -18.31
C ASP A 268 17.23 13.56 -17.87
N ASP A 269 15.91 13.66 -17.99
CA ASP A 269 15.10 14.83 -17.66
C ASP A 269 14.44 14.74 -16.26
N ASP A 270 14.63 13.64 -15.55
CA ASP A 270 14.30 13.56 -14.13
C ASP A 270 15.23 14.46 -13.30
N THR A 271 14.75 14.82 -12.12
CA THR A 271 15.47 15.75 -11.23
C THR A 271 15.54 15.15 -9.83
N VAL A 272 16.75 15.17 -9.27
CA VAL A 272 17.00 14.72 -7.89
C VAL A 272 17.48 15.89 -7.04
N ALA A 273 16.94 15.99 -5.83
CA ALA A 273 17.43 16.88 -4.77
C ALA A 273 17.66 16.06 -3.50
N ILE A 274 18.62 16.45 -2.66
CA ILE A 274 18.97 15.74 -1.42
C ILE A 274 19.01 16.72 -0.26
N VAL A 275 18.17 16.43 0.74
CA VAL A 275 18.16 17.08 2.06
C VAL A 275 18.58 16.03 3.08
N THR A 276 19.46 16.39 4.00
CA THR A 276 19.76 15.58 5.18
C THR A 276 19.21 16.23 6.43
N TYR A 277 18.93 15.41 7.43
CA TYR A 277 18.62 15.93 8.75
C TYR A 277 19.34 15.14 9.86
N ASP A 278 19.75 15.89 10.87
CA ASP A 278 20.35 15.46 12.12
C ASP A 278 19.79 16.35 13.26
N ASP A 279 20.59 17.11 13.98
CA ASP A 279 20.13 18.18 14.89
C ASP A 279 19.35 19.29 14.15
N SER A 280 19.57 19.42 12.85
CA SER A 280 19.01 20.40 11.93
C SER A 280 18.94 19.83 10.52
N SER A 281 18.22 20.50 9.61
CA SER A 281 18.25 20.13 8.20
C SER A 281 19.34 20.84 7.41
N GLY A 282 19.83 20.19 6.34
CA GLY A 282 20.82 20.73 5.42
C GLY A 282 20.57 20.28 3.98
N ILE A 283 20.73 21.18 3.01
CA ILE A 283 20.67 20.83 1.59
C ILE A 283 22.05 20.31 1.19
N VAL A 284 22.12 19.07 0.78
CA VAL A 284 23.32 18.42 0.23
C VAL A 284 23.38 18.61 -1.28
N LEU A 285 22.22 18.48 -1.95
CA LEU A 285 22.09 18.65 -3.38
C LEU A 285 20.84 19.49 -3.70
N GLU A 286 21.03 20.64 -4.34
CA GLU A 286 19.95 21.40 -4.96
C GLU A 286 19.38 20.62 -6.16
N PRO A 287 18.10 20.83 -6.59
CA PRO A 287 17.51 20.13 -7.71
C PRO A 287 18.46 20.04 -8.91
N THR A 288 18.81 18.83 -9.29
CA THR A 288 19.85 18.53 -10.29
C THR A 288 19.27 17.49 -11.27
N GLU A 289 19.33 17.78 -12.58
CA GLU A 289 18.87 16.83 -13.61
C GLU A 289 19.81 15.62 -13.67
N ILE A 290 19.25 14.43 -13.94
CA ILE A 290 19.99 13.14 -14.01
C ILE A 290 21.13 13.16 -15.01
N ARG A 291 21.07 14.00 -16.02
CA ARG A 291 22.21 14.18 -16.95
C ARG A 291 23.52 14.61 -16.26
N ASP A 292 23.44 15.16 -15.05
CA ASP A 292 24.56 15.48 -14.18
C ASP A 292 24.79 14.37 -13.12
N ARG A 293 24.57 13.09 -13.49
CA ARG A 293 24.64 11.88 -12.64
C ARG A 293 25.85 11.84 -11.72
N ASP A 294 27.05 12.11 -12.24
CA ASP A 294 28.29 12.11 -11.45
C ASP A 294 28.18 13.04 -10.21
N ARG A 295 27.52 14.19 -10.36
CA ARG A 295 27.32 15.14 -9.26
C ARG A 295 26.34 14.62 -8.21
N ILE A 296 25.31 13.89 -8.65
CA ILE A 296 24.32 13.28 -7.76
C ILE A 296 24.99 12.17 -6.96
N LEU A 297 25.68 11.25 -7.62
CA LEU A 297 26.40 10.15 -6.98
C LEU A 297 27.50 10.65 -6.03
N ASP A 298 28.28 11.69 -6.40
CA ASP A 298 29.26 12.33 -5.51
C ASP A 298 28.57 12.89 -4.24
N ALA A 299 27.34 13.43 -4.35
CA ALA A 299 26.60 13.96 -3.22
C ALA A 299 26.09 12.83 -2.30
N ILE A 300 25.64 11.69 -2.86
CA ILE A 300 25.26 10.48 -2.13
C ILE A 300 26.47 9.90 -1.39
N ASP A 301 27.61 9.74 -2.06
CA ASP A 301 28.85 9.25 -1.47
C ASP A 301 29.36 10.12 -0.31
N ASP A 302 29.11 11.42 -0.36
CA ASP A 302 29.53 12.38 0.65
C ASP A 302 28.61 12.44 1.90
N LEU A 303 27.49 11.71 1.94
CA LEU A 303 26.65 11.60 3.14
C LEU A 303 27.46 11.03 4.33
N ARG A 304 27.27 11.57 5.52
CA ARG A 304 27.96 11.14 6.74
C ARG A 304 27.01 11.18 7.93
N PRO A 305 27.05 10.15 8.78
CA PRO A 305 26.21 10.11 9.96
C PRO A 305 26.71 11.02 11.08
N GLY A 306 25.79 11.49 11.93
CA GLY A 306 26.09 12.26 13.16
C GLY A 306 24.91 13.11 13.61
N GLY A 307 24.86 13.46 14.88
CA GLY A 307 23.80 14.30 15.45
C GLY A 307 22.58 13.53 15.98
N SER A 308 21.53 14.27 16.31
CA SER A 308 20.20 13.76 16.76
C SER A 308 19.25 13.62 15.56
N THR A 309 17.96 13.28 15.79
CA THR A 309 16.99 13.04 14.73
C THR A 309 15.89 14.10 14.75
N ASN A 310 16.02 15.15 13.96
CA ASN A 310 15.04 16.24 13.81
C ASN A 310 14.24 16.08 12.50
N LEU A 311 13.35 15.11 12.47
CA LEU A 311 12.52 14.77 11.31
C LEU A 311 11.68 15.99 10.83
N GLU A 312 11.12 16.79 11.76
CA GLU A 312 10.38 18.01 11.42
C GLU A 312 11.18 18.94 10.53
N ALA A 313 12.45 19.16 10.87
CA ALA A 313 13.32 20.05 10.11
C ALA A 313 13.62 19.46 8.71
N GLY A 314 13.83 18.15 8.64
CA GLY A 314 14.03 17.42 7.37
C GLY A 314 12.84 17.55 6.44
N LEU A 315 11.65 17.18 6.91
CA LEU A 315 10.41 17.25 6.11
C LEU A 315 10.11 18.68 5.64
N ARG A 316 10.22 19.69 6.51
CA ARG A 316 9.99 21.10 6.12
C ARG A 316 10.92 21.57 5.00
N GLU A 317 12.19 21.21 5.09
CA GLU A 317 13.18 21.59 4.07
C GLU A 317 13.00 20.78 2.80
N GLY A 318 12.68 19.48 2.91
CA GLY A 318 12.37 18.60 1.78
C GLY A 318 11.18 19.11 0.97
N TYR A 319 10.05 19.35 1.59
CA TYR A 319 8.85 19.87 0.91
C TYR A 319 9.06 21.27 0.34
N ARG A 320 9.83 22.13 1.03
CA ARG A 320 10.20 23.43 0.46
C ARG A 320 10.98 23.26 -0.84
N LEU A 321 11.92 22.34 -0.87
CA LEU A 321 12.79 22.09 -2.02
C LEU A 321 12.01 21.40 -3.15
N ALA A 322 11.15 20.43 -2.82
CA ALA A 322 10.22 19.79 -3.75
C ALA A 322 9.28 20.82 -4.42
N GLY A 323 8.78 21.79 -3.64
CA GLY A 323 7.97 22.88 -4.18
C GLY A 323 8.75 23.82 -5.15
N GLU A 324 10.06 23.95 -5.01
CA GLU A 324 10.91 24.72 -5.94
C GLU A 324 11.18 23.98 -7.26
N SER A 325 11.18 22.65 -7.24
CA SER A 325 11.35 21.77 -8.42
C SER A 325 10.04 21.24 -8.99
N PHE A 326 8.89 21.67 -8.47
CA PHE A 326 7.57 21.13 -8.81
C PHE A 326 7.30 21.14 -10.32
N ARG A 327 6.89 19.99 -10.83
CA ARG A 327 6.53 19.75 -12.23
C ARG A 327 5.03 19.56 -12.35
N ARG A 328 4.36 20.48 -13.05
CA ARG A 328 2.90 20.48 -13.19
C ARG A 328 2.35 19.24 -13.91
N ASP A 329 3.06 18.78 -14.92
CA ASP A 329 2.67 17.65 -15.78
C ASP A 329 3.68 16.49 -15.61
N GLY A 330 4.13 16.25 -14.38
CA GLY A 330 5.09 15.23 -14.02
C GLY A 330 4.93 14.76 -12.58
N ILE A 331 5.73 13.81 -12.22
CA ILE A 331 5.73 13.17 -10.91
C ILE A 331 6.50 14.05 -9.91
N ASN A 332 5.95 14.27 -8.72
CA ASN A 332 6.59 15.02 -7.65
C ASN A 332 6.55 14.20 -6.37
N ARG A 333 7.71 13.77 -5.89
CA ARG A 333 7.81 12.91 -4.71
C ARG A 333 8.82 13.47 -3.70
N VAL A 334 8.46 13.38 -2.44
CA VAL A 334 9.42 13.41 -1.34
C VAL A 334 9.62 11.96 -0.90
N VAL A 335 10.86 11.51 -0.83
CA VAL A 335 11.24 10.17 -0.37
C VAL A 335 11.98 10.33 0.95
N LEU A 336 11.34 9.91 2.04
CA LEU A 336 11.92 9.93 3.36
C LEU A 336 12.65 8.61 3.63
N ALA A 337 13.95 8.67 3.86
CA ALA A 337 14.76 7.52 4.26
C ALA A 337 15.22 7.68 5.71
N SER A 338 14.77 6.79 6.61
CA SER A 338 15.03 6.90 8.05
C SER A 338 15.05 5.53 8.73
N ASP A 339 15.66 5.47 9.91
CA ASP A 339 15.47 4.36 10.86
C ASP A 339 14.28 4.59 11.82
N GLY A 340 13.44 5.58 11.56
CA GLY A 340 12.07 5.76 12.07
C GLY A 340 11.93 6.64 13.30
N VAL A 341 12.95 6.95 14.10
CA VAL A 341 12.75 7.63 15.40
C VAL A 341 13.09 9.11 15.38
N ALA A 342 12.04 9.96 15.45
CA ALA A 342 12.21 11.39 15.73
C ALA A 342 12.44 11.62 17.24
N ASN A 343 13.55 12.23 17.60
CA ASN A 343 13.89 12.53 19.01
C ASN A 343 14.08 14.02 19.31
N VAL A 344 14.01 14.88 18.31
CA VAL A 344 14.12 16.36 18.41
C VAL A 344 13.05 17.02 17.55
N GLY A 345 12.55 18.17 17.97
CA GLY A 345 11.50 18.92 17.28
C GLY A 345 10.09 18.38 17.58
N VAL A 346 9.23 18.39 16.59
CA VAL A 346 7.91 17.70 16.66
C VAL A 346 8.15 16.21 16.49
N THR A 347 7.79 15.43 17.50
CA THR A 347 7.94 13.98 17.53
C THR A 347 6.59 13.25 17.55
N ASP A 348 5.50 13.99 17.55
CA ASP A 348 4.14 13.46 17.51
C ASP A 348 3.74 13.20 16.05
N PRO A 349 3.46 11.94 15.65
CA PRO A 349 3.17 11.57 14.26
C PRO A 349 1.99 12.36 13.68
N ASP A 350 0.90 12.56 14.46
CA ASP A 350 -0.26 13.34 14.01
C ASP A 350 0.08 14.81 13.71
N GLN A 351 1.09 15.37 14.36
CA GLN A 351 1.51 16.73 14.09
C GLN A 351 2.41 16.80 12.87
N LEU A 352 3.28 15.82 12.66
CA LEU A 352 4.10 15.68 11.46
C LEU A 352 3.21 15.48 10.23
N ALA A 353 2.27 14.55 10.31
CA ALA A 353 1.29 14.26 9.27
C ALA A 353 0.51 15.51 8.81
N ARG A 354 0.02 16.33 9.76
CA ARG A 354 -0.66 17.59 9.42
C ARG A 354 0.21 18.63 8.71
N MET A 355 1.54 18.53 8.82
CA MET A 355 2.43 19.47 8.12
C MET A 355 2.55 19.15 6.64
N ILE A 356 2.48 17.88 6.28
CA ILE A 356 2.71 17.42 4.90
C ILE A 356 1.45 17.38 4.06
N ARG A 357 0.26 17.22 4.67
CA ARG A 357 -1.03 17.13 3.98
C ARG A 357 -1.30 18.27 2.99
N ASP A 358 -1.02 19.51 3.36
CA ASP A 358 -1.20 20.67 2.46
C ASP A 358 -0.33 20.60 1.18
N ASP A 359 0.78 19.87 1.21
CA ASP A 359 1.68 19.68 0.08
C ASP A 359 1.32 18.42 -0.72
N ALA A 360 0.83 17.36 -0.07
CA ALA A 360 0.21 16.20 -0.70
C ALA A 360 -1.02 16.61 -1.54
N ASP A 361 -1.94 17.41 -0.97
CA ASP A 361 -3.10 18.01 -1.68
C ASP A 361 -2.70 18.83 -2.93
N ARG A 362 -1.44 19.26 -3.05
CA ARG A 362 -0.90 19.96 -4.22
C ARG A 362 -0.22 19.05 -5.22
N GLY A 363 -0.16 17.75 -4.94
CA GLY A 363 0.46 16.72 -5.76
C GLY A 363 1.95 16.54 -5.51
N ILE A 364 2.44 16.78 -4.27
CA ILE A 364 3.78 16.38 -3.81
C ILE A 364 3.61 15.27 -2.78
N ASN A 365 3.64 14.04 -3.23
CA ASN A 365 3.35 12.88 -2.42
C ASN A 365 4.58 12.40 -1.65
N LEU A 366 4.37 11.67 -0.55
CA LEU A 366 5.44 11.16 0.32
C LEU A 366 5.54 9.64 0.23
N VAL A 367 6.72 9.17 -0.10
CA VAL A 367 7.11 7.77 0.11
C VAL A 367 7.99 7.70 1.34
N THR A 368 7.71 6.80 2.25
CA THR A 368 8.57 6.55 3.40
C THR A 368 9.26 5.21 3.26
N VAL A 369 10.57 5.20 3.44
CA VAL A 369 11.40 4.01 3.35
C VAL A 369 12.16 3.82 4.65
N GLY A 370 11.84 2.73 5.35
CA GLY A 370 12.49 2.34 6.58
C GLY A 370 13.81 1.60 6.33
N PHE A 371 14.83 1.86 7.14
CA PHE A 371 16.12 1.19 7.06
C PHE A 371 16.62 0.81 8.46
N GLY A 372 17.06 -0.44 8.62
CA GLY A 372 17.71 -0.90 9.85
C GLY A 372 16.75 -1.12 11.01
N MET A 373 17.07 -2.10 11.83
CA MET A 373 16.28 -2.50 13.01
C MET A 373 16.97 -2.09 14.31
N GLY A 374 16.19 -2.11 15.40
CA GLY A 374 16.60 -1.67 16.74
C GLY A 374 16.38 -0.18 16.92
N ASN A 375 15.25 0.22 17.47
CA ASN A 375 14.74 1.57 17.59
C ASN A 375 13.96 2.09 16.36
N PHE A 376 13.45 1.18 15.53
CA PHE A 376 12.60 1.51 14.40
C PHE A 376 11.16 1.84 14.84
N ASP A 377 10.56 2.86 14.27
CA ASP A 377 9.18 3.31 14.55
C ASP A 377 8.32 3.13 13.28
N ASP A 378 7.85 1.92 13.10
CA ASP A 378 6.98 1.48 12.02
C ASP A 378 5.70 2.35 11.92
N VAL A 379 5.05 2.58 13.06
CA VAL A 379 3.80 3.35 13.14
C VAL A 379 3.96 4.77 12.60
N THR A 380 5.08 5.43 12.91
CA THR A 380 5.33 6.79 12.42
C THR A 380 5.56 6.80 10.90
N MET A 381 6.31 5.84 10.37
CA MET A 381 6.63 5.77 8.94
C MET A 381 5.39 5.50 8.10
N GLU A 382 4.58 4.49 8.48
CA GLU A 382 3.29 4.17 7.86
C GLU A 382 2.34 5.38 7.90
N GLN A 383 2.11 5.97 9.09
CA GLN A 383 1.19 7.10 9.24
C GLN A 383 1.62 8.35 8.44
N LEU A 384 2.92 8.58 8.24
CA LEU A 384 3.40 9.69 7.43
C LEU A 384 3.18 9.42 5.94
N ALA A 385 3.37 8.18 5.48
CA ALA A 385 3.10 7.78 4.11
C ALA A 385 1.61 7.97 3.76
N ASP A 386 0.71 7.42 4.59
CA ASP A 386 -0.75 7.57 4.42
C ASP A 386 -1.18 9.03 4.30
N GLN A 387 -0.71 9.90 5.21
CA GLN A 387 -1.09 11.31 5.22
C GLN A 387 -0.38 12.15 4.13
N GLY A 388 0.56 11.54 3.45
CA GLY A 388 1.31 12.13 2.33
C GLY A 388 0.88 11.62 0.96
N ASP A 389 -0.28 10.97 0.84
CA ASP A 389 -0.80 10.32 -0.38
C ASP A 389 0.29 9.44 -1.03
N GLY A 390 0.91 8.57 -0.26
CA GLY A 390 1.97 7.69 -0.73
C GLY A 390 1.93 6.34 -0.03
N PHE A 391 3.04 5.64 0.03
CA PHE A 391 3.13 4.33 0.63
C PHE A 391 4.39 4.18 1.49
N TYR A 392 4.39 3.13 2.32
CA TYR A 392 5.48 2.76 3.18
C TYR A 392 6.16 1.47 2.69
N ALA A 393 7.49 1.48 2.64
CA ALA A 393 8.30 0.31 2.39
C ALA A 393 9.43 0.19 3.44
N TYR A 394 9.92 -1.03 3.63
CA TYR A 394 11.08 -1.28 4.48
C TYR A 394 12.15 -2.05 3.71
N VAL A 395 13.36 -1.50 3.65
CA VAL A 395 14.49 -2.07 2.93
C VAL A 395 15.49 -2.64 3.93
N ASP A 396 15.68 -3.95 3.91
CA ASP A 396 16.61 -4.69 4.77
C ASP A 396 17.84 -5.20 4.03
N THR A 397 17.77 -5.34 2.71
CA THR A 397 18.81 -5.90 1.84
C THR A 397 19.00 -5.08 0.57
N GLU A 398 20.10 -5.31 -0.15
CA GLU A 398 20.35 -4.74 -1.48
C GLU A 398 19.34 -5.29 -2.51
N ASP A 399 18.98 -6.59 -2.39
CA ASP A 399 17.98 -7.24 -3.26
C ASP A 399 16.60 -6.58 -3.12
N GLU A 400 16.20 -6.18 -1.89
CA GLU A 400 14.96 -5.43 -1.65
C GLU A 400 15.03 -4.00 -2.21
N ALA A 401 16.21 -3.38 -2.17
CA ALA A 401 16.42 -2.08 -2.80
C ALA A 401 16.34 -2.16 -4.33
N GLU A 402 16.87 -3.23 -4.94
CA GLU A 402 16.71 -3.49 -6.39
C GLU A 402 15.23 -3.67 -6.73
N ARG A 403 14.49 -4.50 -5.98
CA ARG A 403 13.04 -4.69 -6.20
C ARG A 403 12.28 -3.36 -6.16
N LEU A 404 12.47 -2.54 -5.12
CA LEU A 404 11.74 -1.29 -4.94
C LEU A 404 12.12 -0.19 -5.94
N PHE A 405 13.41 -0.07 -6.30
CA PHE A 405 13.93 1.06 -7.06
C PHE A 405 14.40 0.74 -8.48
N GLU A 406 14.42 -0.53 -8.88
CA GLU A 406 14.68 -0.98 -10.25
C GLU A 406 13.45 -1.67 -10.82
N ASP A 407 12.98 -2.78 -10.20
CA ASP A 407 11.88 -3.58 -10.74
C ASP A 407 10.51 -2.86 -10.64
N GLU A 408 10.26 -2.16 -9.52
CA GLU A 408 8.99 -1.48 -9.23
C GLU A 408 9.10 0.06 -9.32
N LEU A 409 10.07 0.60 -10.07
CA LEU A 409 10.30 2.04 -10.11
C LEU A 409 9.05 2.84 -10.52
N THR A 410 8.38 2.44 -11.59
CA THR A 410 7.20 3.16 -12.10
C THR A 410 6.03 3.04 -11.15
N SER A 411 5.80 1.90 -10.51
CA SER A 411 4.77 1.73 -9.48
C SER A 411 5.04 2.60 -8.24
N THR A 412 6.28 2.66 -7.82
CA THR A 412 6.74 3.55 -6.75
C THR A 412 6.52 5.03 -7.05
N LEU A 413 6.68 5.44 -8.29
CA LEU A 413 6.66 6.85 -8.68
C LEU A 413 5.29 7.34 -9.19
N LEU A 414 4.55 6.53 -9.94
CA LEU A 414 3.34 6.96 -10.67
C LEU A 414 2.06 6.46 -10.00
N THR A 415 1.33 7.32 -9.31
CA THR A 415 -0.01 7.01 -8.78
C THR A 415 -1.04 7.01 -9.90
N ILE A 416 -1.81 5.92 -10.02
CA ILE A 416 -2.89 5.74 -11.00
C ILE A 416 -4.29 5.75 -10.39
N ALA A 417 -4.39 5.56 -9.10
CA ALA A 417 -5.64 5.61 -8.35
C ALA A 417 -5.43 6.26 -6.99
N LYS A 418 -6.34 7.14 -6.59
CA LYS A 418 -6.39 7.79 -5.28
C LYS A 418 -7.67 7.42 -4.55
N ASP A 419 -7.61 7.44 -3.22
CA ASP A 419 -8.78 7.16 -2.37
C ASP A 419 -9.48 5.84 -2.72
N ALA A 420 -8.69 4.81 -3.08
CA ALA A 420 -9.18 3.54 -3.55
C ALA A 420 -9.77 2.71 -2.40
N LYS A 421 -11.03 2.27 -2.58
CA LYS A 421 -11.83 1.53 -1.59
C LYS A 421 -12.48 0.33 -2.23
N ILE A 422 -12.54 -0.76 -1.48
CA ILE A 422 -13.33 -1.95 -1.80
C ILE A 422 -14.50 -2.07 -0.83
N GLN A 423 -15.63 -2.52 -1.37
CA GLN A 423 -16.74 -3.04 -0.60
C GLN A 423 -17.17 -4.38 -1.20
N VAL A 424 -17.18 -5.43 -0.37
CA VAL A 424 -17.71 -6.72 -0.74
C VAL A 424 -19.08 -6.89 -0.09
N GLU A 425 -20.10 -7.23 -0.88
CA GLU A 425 -21.45 -7.55 -0.43
C GLU A 425 -21.69 -9.05 -0.60
N PHE A 426 -21.79 -9.79 0.50
CA PHE A 426 -22.04 -11.23 0.49
C PHE A 426 -23.52 -11.54 0.44
N ASP A 427 -23.93 -12.59 -0.33
CA ASP A 427 -25.31 -13.06 -0.35
C ASP A 427 -25.60 -13.93 0.89
N PRO A 428 -26.45 -13.50 1.84
CA PRO A 428 -26.75 -14.26 3.05
C PRO A 428 -27.54 -15.54 2.80
N ASP A 429 -28.11 -15.74 1.61
CA ASP A 429 -28.73 -17.01 1.22
C ASP A 429 -27.66 -18.09 0.88
N VAL A 430 -26.42 -17.69 0.62
CA VAL A 430 -25.26 -18.54 0.25
C VAL A 430 -24.19 -18.54 1.32
N VAL A 431 -23.85 -17.38 1.87
CA VAL A 431 -22.80 -17.18 2.88
C VAL A 431 -23.42 -17.03 4.25
N ALA A 432 -23.07 -17.92 5.17
CA ALA A 432 -23.51 -17.83 6.56
C ALA A 432 -22.69 -16.83 7.37
N ALA A 433 -21.38 -16.83 7.18
CA ALA A 433 -20.46 -15.89 7.82
C ALA A 433 -19.19 -15.71 6.98
N TYR A 434 -18.53 -14.58 7.17
CA TYR A 434 -17.26 -14.28 6.51
C TYR A 434 -16.30 -13.57 7.45
N ARG A 435 -15.00 -13.66 7.14
CA ARG A 435 -13.93 -12.96 7.86
C ARG A 435 -12.87 -12.48 6.86
N LEU A 436 -12.59 -11.19 6.82
CA LEU A 436 -11.46 -10.66 6.06
C LEU A 436 -10.16 -10.91 6.85
N ILE A 437 -9.15 -11.46 6.21
CA ILE A 437 -7.81 -11.64 6.77
C ILE A 437 -7.02 -10.35 6.59
N GLY A 438 -6.56 -9.76 7.69
CA GLY A 438 -5.84 -8.49 7.66
C GLY A 438 -6.73 -7.25 7.51
N PHE A 439 -6.13 -6.13 7.08
CA PHE A 439 -6.79 -4.83 6.87
C PHE A 439 -7.47 -4.25 8.13
N GLU A 440 -7.03 -4.62 9.35
CA GLU A 440 -7.61 -4.12 10.59
C GLU A 440 -7.45 -2.60 10.75
N ASN A 441 -6.31 -2.04 10.30
CA ASN A 441 -6.00 -0.60 10.29
C ASN A 441 -6.62 0.15 9.10
N ARG A 442 -7.14 -0.55 8.09
CA ARG A 442 -7.67 -0.01 6.83
C ARG A 442 -9.21 -0.06 6.74
N GLY A 443 -9.91 -0.32 7.85
CA GLY A 443 -11.38 -0.43 7.86
C GLY A 443 -12.09 0.88 7.54
N VAL A 444 -13.00 0.87 6.57
CA VAL A 444 -13.90 1.97 6.19
C VAL A 444 -15.32 1.60 6.62
N LEU A 445 -16.12 2.58 7.07
CA LEU A 445 -17.52 2.28 7.39
C LEU A 445 -18.32 2.07 6.08
N ASP A 446 -19.18 1.07 6.03
CA ASP A 446 -19.92 0.70 4.80
C ASP A 446 -20.68 1.86 4.16
N ARG A 447 -21.28 2.72 4.99
CA ARG A 447 -21.99 3.91 4.52
C ARG A 447 -21.06 4.97 3.90
N ASP A 448 -19.78 4.91 4.22
CA ASP A 448 -18.75 5.89 3.83
C ASP A 448 -18.01 5.43 2.54
N PHE A 449 -18.30 4.24 2.00
CA PHE A 449 -17.73 3.72 0.75
C PHE A 449 -17.88 4.71 -0.42
N ARG A 450 -19.05 5.36 -0.56
CA ARG A 450 -19.32 6.35 -1.62
C ARG A 450 -19.17 7.80 -1.13
N ASP A 451 -18.49 8.03 -0.01
CA ASP A 451 -18.13 9.37 0.46
C ASP A 451 -16.71 9.70 -0.01
N ASP A 452 -16.61 10.60 -1.01
CA ASP A 452 -15.34 11.01 -1.63
C ASP A 452 -14.50 11.94 -0.75
N SER A 453 -14.93 12.23 0.47
CA SER A 453 -14.17 12.98 1.47
C SER A 453 -13.41 12.08 2.46
N ILE A 454 -13.59 10.77 2.33
CA ILE A 454 -12.88 9.79 3.16
C ILE A 454 -11.58 9.43 2.46
N ASP A 455 -10.49 9.80 3.10
CA ASP A 455 -9.12 9.45 2.76
C ASP A 455 -8.95 7.91 2.78
N ALA A 456 -8.36 7.37 1.74
CA ALA A 456 -8.18 5.93 1.57
C ALA A 456 -6.83 5.65 0.88
N GLY A 457 -6.63 4.47 0.30
CA GLY A 457 -5.31 4.10 -0.22
C GLY A 457 -5.00 4.60 -1.62
N GLU A 458 -3.73 4.72 -1.94
CA GLU A 458 -3.20 5.07 -3.25
C GLU A 458 -2.57 3.85 -3.92
N LEU A 459 -2.84 3.69 -5.22
CA LEU A 459 -2.20 2.66 -6.02
C LEU A 459 -1.30 3.29 -7.10
N GLY A 460 -0.09 2.77 -7.19
CA GLY A 460 0.85 3.04 -8.28
C GLY A 460 0.57 2.18 -9.51
N ALA A 461 1.16 2.55 -10.65
CA ALA A 461 1.04 1.81 -11.90
C ALA A 461 1.62 0.39 -11.74
N GLY A 462 0.85 -0.62 -12.10
CA GLY A 462 1.25 -2.02 -11.97
C GLY A 462 1.07 -2.63 -10.58
N HIS A 463 0.82 -1.84 -9.53
CA HIS A 463 0.57 -2.40 -8.19
C HIS A 463 -0.61 -3.37 -8.19
N GLN A 464 -0.47 -4.39 -7.37
CA GLN A 464 -1.50 -5.36 -7.05
C GLN A 464 -1.93 -5.23 -5.60
N VAL A 465 -3.20 -5.47 -5.33
CA VAL A 465 -3.71 -5.62 -3.95
C VAL A 465 -4.53 -6.89 -3.87
N THR A 466 -4.24 -7.71 -2.89
CA THR A 466 -4.91 -8.99 -2.67
C THR A 466 -5.55 -9.04 -1.29
N ALA A 467 -6.86 -9.26 -1.27
CA ALA A 467 -7.63 -9.50 -0.06
C ALA A 467 -8.15 -10.93 -0.04
N ILE A 468 -8.01 -11.61 1.11
CA ILE A 468 -8.47 -12.98 1.30
C ILE A 468 -9.55 -12.99 2.37
N TYR A 469 -10.67 -13.60 2.03
CA TYR A 469 -11.77 -13.87 2.94
C TYR A 469 -11.83 -15.35 3.30
N GLU A 470 -12.02 -15.64 4.57
CA GLU A 470 -12.56 -16.93 5.00
C GLU A 470 -14.09 -16.84 5.01
N VAL A 471 -14.75 -17.83 4.38
CA VAL A 471 -16.19 -17.87 4.19
C VAL A 471 -16.76 -19.19 4.71
N GLU A 472 -17.79 -19.12 5.54
CA GLU A 472 -18.62 -20.27 5.92
C GLU A 472 -19.88 -20.26 5.05
N LEU A 473 -20.08 -21.31 4.25
CA LEU A 473 -21.28 -21.43 3.40
C LEU A 473 -22.50 -21.85 4.19
N GLU A 474 -23.68 -21.37 3.77
CA GLU A 474 -24.95 -21.79 4.31
C GLU A 474 -25.21 -23.31 4.11
N ARG A 475 -25.94 -23.92 5.04
CA ARG A 475 -26.17 -25.37 5.03
C ARG A 475 -26.95 -25.81 3.83
N GLY A 476 -26.32 -26.59 2.97
CA GLY A 476 -26.94 -27.21 1.80
C GLY A 476 -26.69 -26.48 0.51
N VAL A 477 -25.87 -25.44 0.55
CA VAL A 477 -25.25 -24.89 -0.64
C VAL A 477 -24.31 -25.92 -1.23
N ASP A 478 -24.38 -26.09 -2.54
CA ASP A 478 -23.54 -27.00 -3.32
C ASP A 478 -22.70 -26.12 -4.25
N VAL A 479 -21.38 -26.18 -4.12
CA VAL A 479 -20.46 -25.38 -4.95
C VAL A 479 -20.55 -25.68 -6.45
N ASP A 480 -21.19 -26.82 -6.83
CA ASP A 480 -21.54 -27.12 -8.23
C ASP A 480 -22.76 -26.31 -8.74
N ASP A 481 -23.50 -25.63 -7.86
CA ASP A 481 -24.59 -24.72 -8.23
C ASP A 481 -24.05 -23.42 -8.85
N ARG A 482 -24.94 -22.62 -9.42
CA ARG A 482 -24.60 -21.34 -10.07
C ARG A 482 -25.16 -20.16 -9.28
N ASP A 483 -25.12 -20.29 -7.97
CA ASP A 483 -25.59 -19.24 -7.10
C ASP A 483 -24.47 -18.20 -6.93
N GLU A 484 -24.85 -16.97 -6.69
CA GLU A 484 -23.97 -15.85 -6.45
C GLU A 484 -23.53 -15.86 -4.99
N VAL A 485 -22.22 -15.77 -4.74
CA VAL A 485 -21.63 -15.66 -3.39
C VAL A 485 -21.68 -14.23 -2.89
N GLY A 486 -21.54 -13.28 -3.82
CA GLY A 486 -21.52 -11.87 -3.52
C GLY A 486 -21.12 -10.99 -4.71
N GLU A 487 -20.92 -9.72 -4.45
CA GLU A 487 -20.49 -8.72 -5.43
C GLU A 487 -19.40 -7.85 -4.82
N VAL A 488 -18.33 -7.58 -5.59
CA VAL A 488 -17.22 -6.71 -5.21
C VAL A 488 -17.39 -5.38 -5.91
N PHE A 489 -17.36 -4.30 -5.16
CA PHE A 489 -17.34 -2.93 -5.67
C PHE A 489 -15.98 -2.31 -5.41
N LEU A 490 -15.38 -1.72 -6.43
CA LEU A 490 -14.12 -1.00 -6.35
C LEU A 490 -14.33 0.44 -6.80
N ARG A 491 -13.89 1.40 -5.98
CA ARG A 491 -14.08 2.84 -6.21
C ARG A 491 -12.80 3.60 -5.96
N TRP A 492 -12.42 4.50 -6.87
CA TRP A 492 -11.22 5.34 -6.74
C TRP A 492 -11.39 6.67 -7.48
N GLU A 493 -10.51 7.64 -7.19
CA GLU A 493 -10.36 8.88 -7.95
C GLU A 493 -9.22 8.75 -8.98
N ASP A 494 -9.48 9.08 -10.24
CA ASP A 494 -8.46 9.18 -11.30
C ASP A 494 -7.60 10.43 -11.03
N PRO A 495 -6.29 10.29 -10.79
CA PRO A 495 -5.42 11.42 -10.42
C PRO A 495 -5.24 12.44 -11.54
N ASP A 496 -5.49 12.08 -12.82
CA ASP A 496 -5.33 12.96 -13.98
C ASP A 496 -6.43 14.00 -14.09
N ASP A 497 -7.69 13.62 -13.83
CA ASP A 497 -8.84 14.49 -14.05
C ASP A 497 -9.77 14.65 -12.84
N GLY A 498 -9.49 13.98 -11.73
CA GLY A 498 -10.24 14.02 -10.49
C GLY A 498 -11.64 13.42 -10.60
N ASN A 499 -11.88 12.58 -11.61
CA ASN A 499 -13.14 11.87 -11.75
C ASN A 499 -13.14 10.60 -10.90
N VAL A 500 -14.20 10.40 -10.15
CA VAL A 500 -14.40 9.18 -9.40
C VAL A 500 -14.95 8.09 -10.32
N ILE A 501 -14.32 6.92 -10.28
CA ILE A 501 -14.66 5.73 -11.03
C ILE A 501 -15.13 4.65 -10.05
N GLU A 502 -16.14 3.89 -10.42
CA GLU A 502 -16.63 2.72 -9.67
C GLU A 502 -16.88 1.60 -10.66
N ILE A 503 -16.35 0.42 -10.37
CA ILE A 503 -16.56 -0.83 -11.12
C ILE A 503 -17.05 -1.91 -10.15
N ASP A 504 -17.64 -2.96 -10.69
CA ASP A 504 -18.17 -4.09 -9.94
C ASP A 504 -17.84 -5.42 -10.63
N GLU A 505 -17.65 -6.48 -9.84
CA GLU A 505 -17.47 -7.87 -10.28
C GLU A 505 -18.24 -8.81 -9.36
N TYR A 506 -18.93 -9.82 -9.95
CA TYR A 506 -19.67 -10.83 -9.19
C TYR A 506 -18.76 -11.98 -8.74
N ILE A 507 -19.03 -12.50 -7.55
CA ILE A 507 -18.42 -13.72 -7.03
C ILE A 507 -19.43 -14.85 -7.24
N ASP A 508 -19.26 -15.64 -8.27
CA ASP A 508 -20.09 -16.82 -8.52
C ASP A 508 -19.48 -18.08 -7.86
N LEU A 509 -20.30 -19.02 -7.40
CA LEU A 509 -19.80 -20.34 -6.94
C LEU A 509 -18.95 -21.08 -7.99
N ARG A 510 -19.12 -20.78 -9.26
CA ARG A 510 -18.28 -21.34 -10.36
C ARG A 510 -16.85 -20.81 -10.38
N ASP A 511 -16.58 -19.69 -9.71
CA ASP A 511 -15.25 -19.08 -9.59
C ASP A 511 -14.50 -19.68 -8.39
N ILE A 512 -15.17 -20.59 -7.65
CA ILE A 512 -14.65 -21.31 -6.50
C ILE A 512 -14.42 -22.77 -6.88
N GLU A 513 -13.15 -23.19 -6.89
CA GLU A 513 -12.81 -24.58 -7.21
C GLU A 513 -13.22 -25.52 -6.05
N PRO A 514 -13.81 -26.70 -6.35
CA PRO A 514 -14.29 -27.61 -5.31
C PRO A 514 -13.16 -28.36 -4.56
N ASP A 515 -12.00 -28.47 -5.15
CA ASP A 515 -10.84 -29.18 -4.60
C ASP A 515 -9.63 -28.24 -4.54
N TRP A 516 -8.93 -28.20 -3.41
CA TRP A 516 -7.73 -27.38 -3.20
C TRP A 516 -6.68 -27.55 -4.30
N THR A 517 -6.41 -28.79 -4.70
CA THR A 517 -5.39 -29.10 -5.73
C THR A 517 -5.78 -28.69 -7.15
N ASP A 518 -7.03 -28.26 -7.38
CA ASP A 518 -7.51 -27.76 -8.66
C ASP A 518 -7.53 -26.21 -8.71
N THR A 519 -7.27 -25.53 -7.56
CA THR A 519 -7.14 -24.06 -7.51
C THR A 519 -5.85 -23.58 -8.20
N PRO A 520 -5.79 -22.34 -8.70
CA PRO A 520 -4.58 -21.75 -9.27
C PRO A 520 -3.40 -21.77 -8.29
N GLU A 521 -2.18 -22.01 -8.78
CA GLU A 521 -0.97 -22.08 -7.93
C GLU A 521 -0.70 -20.77 -7.19
N ASP A 522 -0.98 -19.63 -7.80
CA ASP A 522 -0.86 -18.30 -7.21
C ASP A 522 -1.92 -18.02 -6.13
N PHE A 523 -3.14 -18.57 -6.26
CA PHE A 523 -4.14 -18.57 -5.19
C PHE A 523 -3.66 -19.39 -3.98
N GLN A 524 -3.05 -20.57 -4.24
CA GLN A 524 -2.49 -21.40 -3.19
C GLN A 524 -1.34 -20.68 -2.47
N LEU A 525 -0.48 -19.97 -3.23
CA LEU A 525 0.59 -19.16 -2.67
C LEU A 525 0.03 -18.07 -1.75
N ALA A 526 -0.94 -17.27 -2.22
CA ALA A 526 -1.57 -16.23 -1.43
C ALA A 526 -2.16 -16.78 -0.11
N THR A 527 -2.77 -17.97 -0.18
CA THR A 527 -3.31 -18.66 1.01
C THR A 527 -2.21 -19.07 1.99
N VAL A 528 -1.12 -19.66 1.51
CA VAL A 528 0.02 -20.07 2.36
C VAL A 528 0.63 -18.85 3.05
N VAL A 529 0.82 -17.76 2.32
CA VAL A 529 1.34 -16.50 2.87
C VAL A 529 0.42 -15.93 3.95
N ALA A 530 -0.89 -15.87 3.68
CA ALA A 530 -1.87 -15.36 4.64
C ALA A 530 -1.90 -16.20 5.92
N VAL A 531 -1.90 -17.53 5.79
CA VAL A 531 -1.91 -18.45 6.95
C VAL A 531 -0.59 -18.36 7.71
N PHE A 532 0.54 -18.17 7.05
CA PHE A 532 1.82 -17.94 7.71
C PHE A 532 1.78 -16.69 8.58
N ALA A 533 1.26 -15.58 8.07
CA ALA A 533 1.07 -14.36 8.83
C ALA A 533 0.13 -14.57 10.03
N GLU A 534 -1.00 -15.27 9.83
CA GLU A 534 -1.96 -15.58 10.89
C GLU A 534 -1.33 -16.42 12.04
N ILE A 535 -0.46 -17.39 11.70
CA ILE A 535 0.30 -18.17 12.68
C ILE A 535 1.29 -17.28 13.43
N LEU A 536 2.05 -16.44 12.74
CA LEU A 536 3.07 -15.59 13.36
C LEU A 536 2.47 -14.53 14.29
N ARG A 537 1.26 -14.06 14.01
CA ARG A 537 0.59 -13.09 14.89
C ARG A 537 -0.26 -13.69 16.02
N ASP A 538 -0.13 -15.02 16.26
CA ASP A 538 -0.91 -15.74 17.28
C ASP A 538 -2.43 -15.58 17.12
N ASN A 539 -2.96 -15.56 15.88
CA ASN A 539 -4.39 -15.42 15.64
C ASN A 539 -5.14 -16.67 16.12
N PRO A 540 -6.23 -16.54 16.93
CA PRO A 540 -7.02 -17.68 17.40
C PRO A 540 -7.65 -18.53 16.28
N TYR A 541 -7.83 -17.98 15.09
CA TYR A 541 -8.35 -18.73 13.93
C TYR A 541 -7.29 -19.61 13.27
N ALA A 542 -6.02 -19.33 13.51
CA ALA A 542 -4.90 -20.20 13.13
C ALA A 542 -4.54 -21.24 14.22
N ASP A 543 -5.22 -21.19 15.40
CA ASP A 543 -5.00 -22.17 16.47
C ASP A 543 -5.25 -23.60 15.99
N GLY A 544 -4.19 -24.42 15.97
CA GLY A 544 -4.26 -25.83 15.58
C GLY A 544 -3.78 -26.13 14.17
N ILE A 545 -3.42 -25.10 13.38
CA ILE A 545 -2.68 -25.29 12.14
C ILE A 545 -1.22 -25.62 12.50
N ASP A 546 -0.72 -26.73 12.00
CA ASP A 546 0.69 -27.13 12.22
C ASP A 546 1.56 -26.40 11.19
N ILE A 547 2.48 -25.57 11.67
CA ILE A 547 3.41 -24.85 10.80
C ILE A 547 4.26 -25.80 9.92
N GLY A 548 4.43 -27.08 10.36
CA GLY A 548 5.10 -28.09 9.56
C GLY A 548 4.27 -28.54 8.36
N ASP A 549 2.92 -28.61 8.50
CA ASP A 549 2.04 -28.88 7.37
C ASP A 549 2.03 -27.70 6.37
N LEU A 550 2.20 -26.47 6.88
CA LEU A 550 2.35 -25.27 6.05
C LEU A 550 3.70 -25.28 5.30
N ALA A 551 4.78 -25.68 5.95
CA ALA A 551 6.10 -25.82 5.33
C ALA A 551 6.10 -26.87 4.21
N ASP A 552 5.46 -28.02 4.42
CA ASP A 552 5.31 -29.05 3.38
C ASP A 552 4.56 -28.51 2.14
N GLU A 553 3.61 -27.60 2.33
CA GLU A 553 2.87 -26.95 1.22
C GLU A 553 3.70 -25.87 0.54
N ALA A 554 4.50 -25.09 1.28
CA ALA A 554 5.41 -24.09 0.74
C ALA A 554 6.51 -24.73 -0.13
N ASP A 555 7.16 -25.82 0.35
CA ASP A 555 8.15 -26.62 -0.43
C ASP A 555 7.54 -27.12 -1.76
N ARG A 556 6.28 -27.59 -1.73
CA ARG A 556 5.58 -28.00 -2.95
C ARG A 556 5.39 -26.84 -3.92
N LEU A 557 4.95 -25.66 -3.44
CA LEU A 557 4.70 -24.47 -4.27
C LEU A 557 6.02 -23.92 -4.83
N ALA A 558 7.11 -23.91 -4.04
CA ALA A 558 8.42 -23.53 -4.51
C ALA A 558 8.91 -24.42 -5.68
N ASP A 559 8.68 -25.75 -5.59
CA ASP A 559 9.01 -26.69 -6.68
C ASP A 559 8.10 -26.49 -7.92
N GLU A 560 6.85 -26.06 -7.78
CA GLU A 560 5.86 -25.92 -8.87
C GLU A 560 5.88 -24.55 -9.54
N ILE A 561 5.88 -23.46 -8.77
CA ILE A 561 5.92 -22.07 -9.26
C ILE A 561 7.35 -21.70 -9.63
N GLY A 562 8.30 -21.98 -8.70
CA GLY A 562 9.68 -21.52 -8.80
C GLY A 562 9.80 -19.99 -8.67
N GLY A 563 11.03 -19.52 -8.63
CA GLY A 563 11.30 -18.09 -8.47
C GLY A 563 11.88 -17.76 -7.10
N ARG A 564 12.66 -16.68 -7.05
CA ARG A 564 13.41 -16.30 -5.84
C ARG A 564 12.48 -16.06 -4.65
N ASP A 565 11.38 -15.35 -4.86
CA ASP A 565 10.51 -14.91 -3.75
C ASP A 565 9.76 -16.09 -3.12
N VAL A 566 9.36 -17.09 -3.91
CA VAL A 566 8.71 -18.31 -3.41
C VAL A 566 9.71 -19.24 -2.74
N ASP A 567 10.93 -19.35 -3.30
CA ASP A 567 12.03 -20.10 -2.67
C ASP A 567 12.42 -19.47 -1.31
N ASP A 568 12.46 -18.14 -1.23
CA ASP A 568 12.74 -17.39 0.01
C ASP A 568 11.62 -17.58 1.05
N LEU A 569 10.36 -17.59 0.62
CA LEU A 569 9.20 -17.86 1.50
C LEU A 569 9.29 -19.24 2.14
N ASP A 570 9.59 -20.28 1.36
CA ASP A 570 9.78 -21.65 1.85
C ASP A 570 10.87 -21.71 2.92
N ASP A 571 12.04 -21.11 2.63
CA ASP A 571 13.15 -21.00 3.59
C ASP A 571 12.74 -20.24 4.89
N LEU A 572 11.89 -19.22 4.79
CA LEU A 572 11.41 -18.43 5.94
C LEU A 572 10.41 -19.22 6.80
N ILE A 573 9.48 -19.94 6.18
CA ILE A 573 8.52 -20.82 6.88
C ILE A 573 9.27 -21.95 7.60
N ASP A 574 10.26 -22.59 6.96
CA ASP A 574 11.11 -23.61 7.59
C ASP A 574 11.88 -23.08 8.79
N ARG A 575 12.42 -21.85 8.70
CA ARG A 575 13.09 -21.20 9.84
C ARG A 575 12.13 -20.93 10.98
N ALA A 576 10.94 -20.40 10.69
CA ALA A 576 9.91 -20.15 11.69
C ALA A 576 9.45 -21.45 12.37
N ALA A 577 9.24 -22.52 11.60
CA ALA A 577 8.95 -23.86 12.14
C ALA A 577 10.05 -24.38 13.06
N GLY A 578 11.30 -24.06 12.78
CA GLY A 578 12.43 -24.42 13.64
C GLY A 578 12.53 -23.63 14.95
N LEU A 579 11.83 -22.49 15.07
CA LEU A 579 11.83 -21.59 16.22
C LEU A 579 10.56 -21.73 17.10
N SER A 580 9.48 -22.30 16.57
CA SER A 580 8.15 -22.50 17.19
C SER A 580 8.07 -23.63 18.24
#